data_397686c9090104b1256c1ef97c726227
#
_entry.id   397686c9090104b1256c1ef97c726227
#
_cell.length_a   1.000
_cell.length_b   1.000
_cell.length_c   1.000
_cell.angle_alpha   90.00
_cell.angle_beta   90.00
_cell.angle_gamma   90.00
#
_symmetry.space_group_name_H-M   'P 1'
#
loop_
_entity.id
_entity.type
_entity.pdbx_description
1 polymer ?
#
loop_
_entity_poly.entity_id
_entity_poly.type
_entity_poly.pdbx_seq_one_letter_code
_entity_poly.pdbx_strand_id
1 'polypeptide(L)'
;MSDMEHFPNVSYVHTNIAVDLHFGNLSAGLDKAQLWLAEQVLQDCRAVMPHVTGSLQQRSRTEDNGRRVVFPGPYGRYQYMGKVMVDSETGKGPRKIPTGPGGEFVFRFRKGAKLAATDRNLKYSNPEARAQWFEVAKARNKNYWVAGFKREIGR
;
A
#
# COMPACT_ATOMS: atom_id res chain seq x y z
N MET A 1 19.46 -3.38 10.33
CA MET A 1 18.18 -3.94 10.84
C MET A 1 17.99 -3.41 12.25
N SER A 2 17.04 -2.55 12.47
CA SER A 2 16.66 -2.20 13.83
C SER A 2 15.79 -3.33 14.36
N ASP A 3 16.33 -4.14 15.26
CA ASP A 3 15.55 -5.05 16.05
C ASP A 3 14.50 -4.24 16.80
N MET A 4 13.27 -4.34 16.36
CA MET A 4 12.17 -3.80 17.15
C MET A 4 11.86 -4.79 18.24
N GLU A 5 12.46 -4.60 19.38
CA GLU A 5 11.91 -5.11 20.62
C GLU A 5 10.60 -4.35 20.87
N HIS A 6 9.49 -4.89 20.41
CA HIS A 6 8.18 -4.29 20.65
C HIS A 6 7.80 -4.31 22.13
N PHE A 7 8.37 -5.25 22.86
CA PHE A 7 8.12 -5.42 24.28
C PHE A 7 9.42 -5.76 25.01
N PRO A 8 9.80 -5.00 26.03
CA PRO A 8 10.94 -5.35 26.87
C PRO A 8 10.63 -6.60 27.69
N ASN A 9 11.64 -7.41 27.93
CA ASN A 9 11.55 -8.46 28.93
C ASN A 9 11.47 -7.81 30.32
N VAL A 10 10.54 -8.25 31.14
CA VAL A 10 10.34 -7.74 32.49
C VAL A 10 10.68 -8.83 33.47
N SER A 11 11.68 -8.59 34.35
CA SER A 11 11.95 -9.44 35.47
C SER A 11 11.66 -8.69 36.77
N TYR A 12 10.98 -9.34 37.68
CA TYR A 12 10.64 -8.83 39.00
C TYR A 12 10.97 -9.83 40.06
N VAL A 13 11.78 -9.43 41.06
CA VAL A 13 12.16 -10.26 42.21
C VAL A 13 11.67 -9.58 43.44
N HIS A 14 10.81 -10.24 44.18
CA HIS A 14 10.36 -9.81 45.50
C HIS A 14 10.54 -10.96 46.51
N THR A 15 11.35 -10.77 47.52
CA THR A 15 11.76 -11.60 48.65
C THR A 15 11.81 -13.12 48.44
N ASN A 16 10.79 -13.76 47.87
CA ASN A 16 10.73 -15.23 47.68
C ASN A 16 10.05 -15.64 46.35
N ILE A 17 9.77 -14.66 45.46
CA ILE A 17 9.12 -14.92 44.18
C ILE A 17 9.90 -14.19 43.11
N ALA A 18 10.41 -14.92 42.12
CA ALA A 18 10.95 -14.36 40.89
C ALA A 18 9.90 -14.52 39.77
N VAL A 19 9.58 -13.45 39.09
CA VAL A 19 8.68 -13.47 37.94
C VAL A 19 9.45 -12.93 36.75
N ASP A 20 9.71 -13.81 35.78
CA ASP A 20 10.35 -13.45 34.53
C ASP A 20 9.29 -13.50 33.41
N LEU A 21 9.05 -12.36 32.80
CA LEU A 21 8.12 -12.22 31.66
C LEU A 21 8.91 -12.05 30.37
N HIS A 22 8.82 -13.04 29.50
CA HIS A 22 9.46 -13.04 28.18
C HIS A 22 8.43 -12.79 27.09
N PHE A 23 8.57 -11.67 26.39
CA PHE A 23 7.67 -11.27 25.30
C PHE A 23 8.22 -11.59 23.90
N GLY A 24 9.32 -12.30 23.79
CA GLY A 24 9.95 -12.62 22.51
C GLY A 24 9.02 -13.31 21.50
N ASN A 25 8.24 -14.28 21.96
CA ASN A 25 7.26 -14.96 21.10
C ASN A 25 6.12 -14.04 20.67
N LEU A 26 5.72 -13.08 21.51
CA LEU A 26 4.70 -12.10 21.19
C LEU A 26 5.20 -11.12 20.13
N SER A 27 6.45 -10.66 20.23
CA SER A 27 7.07 -9.80 19.21
C SER A 27 7.14 -10.50 17.86
N ALA A 28 7.59 -11.76 17.81
CA ALA A 28 7.62 -12.54 16.58
C ALA A 28 6.21 -12.76 15.99
N GLY A 29 5.22 -13.01 16.84
CA GLY A 29 3.82 -13.13 16.42
C GLY A 29 3.28 -11.83 15.84
N LEU A 30 3.63 -10.69 16.43
CA LEU A 30 3.24 -9.37 15.92
C LEU A 30 3.88 -9.06 14.57
N ASP A 31 5.17 -9.36 14.38
CA ASP A 31 5.85 -9.16 13.11
C ASP A 31 5.22 -10.00 11.99
N LYS A 32 4.90 -11.26 12.26
CA LYS A 32 4.16 -12.12 11.31
C LYS A 32 2.78 -11.56 11.00
N ALA A 33 2.04 -11.16 12.02
CA ALA A 33 0.70 -10.61 11.86
C ALA A 33 0.71 -9.30 11.07
N GLN A 34 1.71 -8.46 11.30
CA GLN A 34 1.90 -7.20 10.56
C GLN A 34 2.20 -7.45 9.08
N LEU A 35 3.11 -8.38 8.78
CA LEU A 35 3.42 -8.75 7.40
C LEU A 35 2.18 -9.32 6.70
N TRP A 36 1.48 -10.26 7.34
CA TRP A 36 0.24 -10.80 6.81
C TRP A 36 -0.79 -9.71 6.51
N LEU A 37 -0.98 -8.78 7.45
CA LEU A 37 -1.93 -7.67 7.28
C LEU A 37 -1.55 -6.78 6.09
N ALA A 38 -0.28 -6.42 5.95
CA ALA A 38 0.19 -5.58 4.86
C ALA A 38 -0.01 -6.26 3.49
N GLU A 39 0.28 -7.54 3.38
CA GLU A 39 0.07 -8.32 2.16
C GLU A 39 -1.42 -8.43 1.83
N GLN A 40 -2.27 -8.66 2.82
CA GLN A 40 -3.71 -8.71 2.64
C GLN A 40 -4.29 -7.36 2.20
N VAL A 41 -3.86 -6.27 2.85
CA VAL A 41 -4.22 -4.90 2.45
C VAL A 41 -3.81 -4.62 1.01
N LEU A 42 -2.59 -4.97 0.63
CA LEU A 42 -2.09 -4.79 -0.73
C LEU A 42 -2.95 -5.56 -1.74
N GLN A 43 -3.28 -6.80 -1.45
CA GLN A 43 -4.12 -7.64 -2.32
C GLN A 43 -5.52 -7.04 -2.50
N ASP A 44 -6.16 -6.64 -1.41
CA ASP A 44 -7.51 -6.07 -1.43
C ASP A 44 -7.54 -4.70 -2.11
N CYS A 45 -6.47 -3.89 -1.95
CA CYS A 45 -6.31 -2.65 -2.70
C CYS A 45 -6.16 -2.89 -4.20
N ARG A 46 -5.38 -3.90 -4.62
CA ARG A 46 -5.21 -4.25 -6.03
C ARG A 46 -6.53 -4.58 -6.73
N ALA A 47 -7.48 -5.17 -6.01
CA ALA A 47 -8.78 -5.52 -6.56
C ALA A 47 -9.60 -4.29 -6.99
N VAL A 48 -9.39 -3.15 -6.35
CA VAL A 48 -10.12 -1.89 -6.60
C VAL A 48 -9.24 -0.75 -7.14
N MET A 49 -7.97 -1.04 -7.44
CA MET A 49 -7.07 -0.07 -8.07
C MET A 49 -7.36 0.06 -9.57
N PRO A 50 -7.22 1.26 -10.14
CA PRO A 50 -7.27 1.43 -11.58
C PRO A 50 -6.07 0.76 -12.25
N HIS A 51 -6.32 0.15 -13.40
CA HIS A 51 -5.25 -0.38 -14.24
C HIS A 51 -5.57 -0.17 -15.72
N VAL A 52 -4.63 0.39 -16.44
CA VAL A 52 -4.64 0.47 -17.90
C VAL A 52 -3.55 -0.42 -18.47
N THR A 53 -2.33 -0.25 -17.95
CA THR A 53 -1.16 -1.06 -18.32
C THR A 53 -0.79 -2.09 -17.25
N GLY A 54 -1.42 -2.05 -16.08
CA GLY A 54 -1.08 -2.88 -14.92
C GLY A 54 0.18 -2.45 -14.16
N SER A 55 0.93 -1.47 -14.67
CA SER A 55 2.21 -1.06 -14.10
C SER A 55 2.11 -0.62 -12.63
N LEU A 56 1.08 0.14 -12.26
CA LEU A 56 0.88 0.56 -10.88
C LEU A 56 0.65 -0.63 -9.95
N GLN A 57 -0.22 -1.55 -10.34
CA GLN A 57 -0.50 -2.76 -9.56
C GLN A 57 0.73 -3.66 -9.41
N GLN A 58 1.48 -3.88 -10.48
CA GLN A 58 2.67 -4.73 -10.48
C GLN A 58 3.80 -4.15 -9.61
N ARG A 59 3.94 -2.83 -9.59
CA ARG A 59 4.97 -2.13 -8.82
C ARG A 59 4.57 -1.86 -7.37
N SER A 60 3.30 -2.03 -7.02
CA SER A 60 2.81 -1.90 -5.65
C SER A 60 3.29 -3.06 -4.81
N ARG A 61 3.81 -2.77 -3.64
CA ARG A 61 4.49 -3.74 -2.78
C ARG A 61 4.42 -3.38 -1.31
N THR A 62 4.72 -4.36 -0.47
CA THR A 62 5.00 -4.14 0.94
C THR A 62 6.49 -3.87 1.15
N GLU A 63 6.82 -3.04 2.13
CA GLU A 63 8.18 -2.70 2.54
C GLU A 63 8.30 -2.77 4.07
N ASP A 64 9.55 -2.82 4.56
CA ASP A 64 9.89 -2.81 5.99
C ASP A 64 9.12 -3.87 6.80
N ASN A 65 9.15 -5.12 6.35
CA ASN A 65 8.44 -6.23 7.00
C ASN A 65 6.95 -5.96 7.23
N GLY A 66 6.28 -5.35 6.25
CA GLY A 66 4.85 -5.08 6.34
C GLY A 66 4.48 -3.81 7.08
N ARG A 67 5.43 -2.94 7.42
CA ARG A 67 5.13 -1.64 8.02
C ARG A 67 4.60 -0.64 7.02
N ARG A 68 4.94 -0.83 5.75
CA ARG A 68 4.50 0.04 4.67
C ARG A 68 3.94 -0.76 3.51
N VAL A 69 2.87 -0.24 2.94
CA VAL A 69 2.36 -0.64 1.63
C VAL A 69 2.59 0.54 0.69
N VAL A 70 3.34 0.32 -0.37
CA VAL A 70 3.79 1.37 -1.29
C VAL A 70 3.10 1.23 -2.63
N PHE A 71 2.47 2.31 -3.05
CA PHE A 71 1.90 2.49 -4.38
C PHE A 71 2.74 3.54 -5.12
N PRO A 72 3.68 3.12 -5.98
CA PRO A 72 4.72 4.00 -6.48
C PRO A 72 4.18 5.10 -7.40
N GLY A 73 4.80 6.27 -7.27
CA GLY A 73 4.50 7.43 -8.10
C GLY A 73 5.31 7.52 -9.40
N PRO A 74 5.17 8.62 -10.14
CA PRO A 74 4.38 9.81 -9.80
C PRO A 74 2.88 9.65 -10.00
N TYR A 75 2.44 8.67 -10.80
CA TYR A 75 1.03 8.51 -11.16
C TYR A 75 0.17 7.96 -10.03
N GLY A 76 0.73 7.15 -9.11
CA GLY A 76 -0.01 6.53 -8.02
C GLY A 76 -0.79 7.54 -7.17
N ARG A 77 -0.17 8.67 -6.82
CA ARG A 77 -0.82 9.73 -6.05
C ARG A 77 -2.05 10.30 -6.73
N TYR A 78 -1.94 10.63 -8.02
CA TYR A 78 -3.05 11.25 -8.78
C TYR A 78 -4.16 10.25 -9.08
N GLN A 79 -3.79 9.02 -9.36
CA GLN A 79 -4.74 7.92 -9.52
C GLN A 79 -5.50 7.67 -8.20
N TYR A 80 -4.80 7.72 -7.07
CA TYR A 80 -5.41 7.58 -5.76
C TYR A 80 -6.38 8.73 -5.44
N MET A 81 -6.00 9.96 -5.74
CA MET A 81 -6.87 11.13 -5.57
C MET A 81 -8.03 11.17 -6.56
N GLY A 82 -7.97 10.40 -7.64
CA GLY A 82 -8.98 10.41 -8.70
C GLY A 82 -9.02 11.69 -9.52
N LYS A 83 -7.90 12.41 -9.61
CA LYS A 83 -7.81 13.68 -10.32
C LYS A 83 -6.97 13.58 -11.58
N VAL A 84 -7.41 14.27 -12.61
CA VAL A 84 -6.65 14.41 -13.87
C VAL A 84 -5.40 15.24 -13.60
N MET A 85 -4.27 14.70 -14.00
CA MET A 85 -2.96 15.33 -13.87
C MET A 85 -2.56 15.99 -15.18
N VAL A 86 -1.99 17.18 -15.10
CA VAL A 86 -1.46 17.92 -16.24
C VAL A 86 -0.08 18.47 -15.92
N ASP A 87 0.68 18.79 -16.97
CA ASP A 87 1.87 19.61 -16.85
C ASP A 87 1.44 21.06 -16.54
N SER A 88 1.89 21.60 -15.41
CA SER A 88 1.49 22.93 -14.94
C SER A 88 1.90 24.07 -15.88
N GLU A 89 2.95 23.87 -16.70
CA GLU A 89 3.43 24.88 -17.63
C GLU A 89 2.63 24.87 -18.96
N THR A 90 2.22 23.70 -19.41
CA THR A 90 1.55 23.56 -20.71
C THR A 90 0.05 23.27 -20.61
N GLY A 91 -0.44 22.90 -19.42
CA GLY A 91 -1.82 22.48 -19.21
C GLY A 91 -2.18 21.14 -19.86
N LYS A 92 -1.20 20.42 -20.45
CA LYS A 92 -1.42 19.18 -21.20
C LYS A 92 -1.19 17.94 -20.34
N GLY A 93 -1.97 16.90 -20.62
CA GLY A 93 -1.79 15.57 -20.04
C GLY A 93 -0.60 14.79 -20.61
N PRO A 94 -0.41 13.56 -20.14
CA PRO A 94 0.65 12.70 -20.64
C PRO A 94 0.39 12.28 -22.09
N ARG A 95 1.47 12.06 -22.83
CA ARG A 95 1.40 11.53 -24.19
C ARG A 95 1.35 10.01 -24.18
N LYS A 96 0.53 9.44 -25.02
CA LYS A 96 0.50 8.01 -25.28
C LYS A 96 1.65 7.67 -26.24
N ILE A 97 2.58 6.86 -25.78
CA ILE A 97 3.78 6.46 -26.51
C ILE A 97 3.71 4.97 -26.79
N PRO A 98 3.67 4.51 -28.04
CA PRO A 98 3.76 3.10 -28.37
C PRO A 98 5.09 2.51 -27.89
N THR A 99 5.05 1.29 -27.36
CA THR A 99 6.24 0.58 -26.85
C THR A 99 6.56 -0.68 -27.64
N GLY A 100 5.68 -1.09 -28.56
CA GLY A 100 5.88 -2.29 -29.36
C GLY A 100 4.87 -2.45 -30.48
N PRO A 101 5.08 -3.44 -31.37
CA PRO A 101 4.20 -3.70 -32.51
C PRO A 101 2.84 -4.28 -32.13
N GLY A 102 2.68 -4.78 -30.87
CA GLY A 102 1.44 -5.37 -30.35
C GLY A 102 0.39 -4.39 -29.85
N GLY A 103 0.54 -3.08 -30.10
CA GLY A 103 -0.36 -2.06 -29.58
C GLY A 103 -0.11 -1.68 -28.13
N GLU A 104 0.98 -2.16 -27.54
CA GLU A 104 1.42 -1.77 -26.20
C GLU A 104 1.80 -0.30 -26.19
N PHE A 105 1.49 0.37 -25.10
CA PHE A 105 1.81 1.79 -24.95
C PHE A 105 2.07 2.15 -23.49
N VAL A 106 2.75 3.27 -23.29
CA VAL A 106 2.92 3.92 -22.00
C VAL A 106 2.50 5.37 -22.08
N PHE A 107 2.02 5.90 -20.97
CA PHE A 107 1.77 7.33 -20.83
C PHE A 107 2.99 8.02 -20.24
N ARG A 108 3.49 9.06 -20.88
CA ARG A 108 4.62 9.85 -20.37
C ARG A 108 4.38 11.34 -20.55
N PHE A 109 4.76 12.09 -19.52
CA PHE A 109 4.91 13.53 -19.64
C PHE A 109 6.23 13.90 -20.34
N ARG A 110 6.35 15.13 -20.78
CA ARG A 110 7.63 15.65 -21.26
C ARG A 110 8.69 15.59 -20.15
N LYS A 111 9.95 15.47 -20.52
CA LYS A 111 11.07 15.50 -19.58
C LYS A 111 11.05 16.85 -18.83
N GLY A 112 11.16 16.82 -17.51
CA GLY A 112 11.14 18.02 -16.66
C GLY A 112 9.76 18.64 -16.41
N ALA A 113 8.66 17.98 -16.82
CA ALA A 113 7.31 18.47 -16.54
C ALA A 113 7.05 18.61 -15.05
N LYS A 114 6.50 19.72 -14.63
CA LYS A 114 5.99 19.95 -13.28
C LYS A 114 4.52 19.55 -13.24
N LEU A 115 4.20 18.53 -12.49
CA LEU A 115 2.87 17.92 -12.49
C LEU A 115 1.95 18.60 -11.48
N ALA A 116 0.73 18.92 -11.91
CA ALA A 116 -0.31 19.49 -11.08
C ALA A 116 -1.62 18.72 -11.25
N ALA A 117 -2.36 18.56 -10.15
CA ALA A 117 -3.72 18.03 -10.19
C ALA A 117 -4.69 19.13 -10.67
N THR A 118 -5.68 18.73 -11.46
CA THR A 118 -6.78 19.60 -11.86
C THR A 118 -8.03 19.29 -11.05
N ASP A 119 -9.08 20.10 -11.16
CA ASP A 119 -10.38 19.84 -10.55
C ASP A 119 -11.17 18.73 -11.26
N ARG A 120 -10.72 18.31 -12.45
CA ARG A 120 -11.37 17.26 -13.24
C ARG A 120 -11.13 15.89 -12.62
N ASN A 121 -12.19 15.10 -12.48
CA ASN A 121 -12.11 13.73 -12.00
C ASN A 121 -11.63 12.79 -13.11
N LEU A 122 -10.82 11.79 -12.70
CA LEU A 122 -10.44 10.69 -13.58
C LEU A 122 -11.65 9.80 -13.89
N LYS A 123 -11.68 9.31 -15.12
CA LYS A 123 -12.56 8.21 -15.53
C LYS A 123 -11.71 6.96 -15.63
N TYR A 124 -12.06 5.95 -14.84
CA TYR A 124 -11.36 4.67 -14.86
C TYR A 124 -11.94 3.76 -15.94
N SER A 125 -11.07 3.01 -16.62
CA SER A 125 -11.47 2.08 -17.68
C SER A 125 -12.07 0.77 -17.11
N ASN A 126 -11.67 0.35 -15.92
CA ASN A 126 -12.24 -0.82 -15.29
C ASN A 126 -13.36 -0.45 -14.29
N PRO A 127 -14.49 -1.18 -14.29
CA PRO A 127 -15.66 -0.80 -13.50
C PRO A 127 -15.45 -0.92 -11.99
N GLU A 128 -14.50 -1.75 -11.54
CA GLU A 128 -14.18 -1.92 -10.13
C GLU A 128 -13.23 -0.85 -9.57
N ALA A 129 -12.57 -0.10 -10.45
CA ALA A 129 -11.61 0.92 -10.04
C ALA A 129 -12.27 2.07 -9.31
N ARG A 130 -11.65 2.47 -8.22
CA ARG A 130 -12.09 3.58 -7.38
C ARG A 130 -10.91 4.46 -7.01
N ALA A 131 -11.17 5.77 -6.88
CA ALA A 131 -10.28 6.65 -6.15
C ALA A 131 -10.23 6.24 -4.69
N GLN A 132 -9.16 6.60 -3.99
CA GLN A 132 -8.99 6.28 -2.58
C GLN A 132 -9.18 4.78 -2.29
N TRP A 133 -8.58 3.92 -3.12
CA TRP A 133 -8.77 2.47 -3.08
C TRP A 133 -8.46 1.84 -1.71
N PHE A 134 -7.55 2.44 -0.92
CA PHE A 134 -7.31 1.96 0.44
C PHE A 134 -8.55 2.14 1.32
N GLU A 135 -9.20 3.30 1.29
CA GLU A 135 -10.41 3.54 2.08
C GLU A 135 -11.55 2.62 1.64
N VAL A 136 -11.68 2.37 0.35
CA VAL A 136 -12.66 1.44 -0.21
C VAL A 136 -12.38 0.00 0.24
N ALA A 137 -11.14 -0.45 0.12
CA ALA A 137 -10.73 -1.79 0.57
C ALA A 137 -10.91 -1.96 2.08
N LYS A 138 -10.53 -0.94 2.86
CA LYS A 138 -10.73 -0.92 4.31
C LYS A 138 -12.20 -0.99 4.70
N ALA A 139 -13.07 -0.21 4.07
CA ALA A 139 -14.51 -0.25 4.36
C ALA A 139 -15.11 -1.64 4.11
N ARG A 140 -14.63 -2.35 3.08
CA ARG A 140 -15.10 -3.69 2.73
C ARG A 140 -14.52 -4.79 3.63
N ASN A 141 -13.25 -4.69 4.02
CA ASN A 141 -12.47 -5.81 4.56
C ASN A 141 -11.95 -5.61 5.99
N LYS A 142 -12.23 -4.47 6.65
CA LYS A 142 -11.68 -4.16 7.98
C LYS A 142 -11.87 -5.28 9.00
N ASN A 143 -13.06 -5.85 9.07
CA ASN A 143 -13.36 -6.91 10.04
C ASN A 143 -12.56 -8.18 9.74
N TYR A 144 -12.39 -8.53 8.48
CA TYR A 144 -11.56 -9.65 8.05
C TYR A 144 -10.07 -9.40 8.38
N TRP A 145 -9.57 -8.19 8.15
CA TRP A 145 -8.20 -7.81 8.48
C TRP A 145 -7.93 -7.91 9.98
N VAL A 146 -8.83 -7.40 10.80
CA VAL A 146 -8.71 -7.47 12.27
C VAL A 146 -8.73 -8.92 12.76
N ALA A 147 -9.66 -9.71 12.27
CA ALA A 147 -9.76 -11.12 12.65
C ALA A 147 -8.51 -11.91 12.22
N GLY A 148 -8.03 -11.69 11.00
CA GLY A 148 -6.81 -12.33 10.51
C GLY A 148 -5.56 -11.92 11.27
N PHE A 149 -5.40 -10.63 11.57
CA PHE A 149 -4.30 -10.13 12.38
C PHE A 149 -4.26 -10.79 13.76
N LYS A 150 -5.40 -10.86 14.45
CA LYS A 150 -5.49 -11.54 15.77
C LYS A 150 -5.15 -13.03 15.68
N ARG A 151 -5.57 -13.70 14.60
CA ARG A 151 -5.25 -15.11 14.39
C ARG A 151 -3.75 -15.34 14.17
N GLU A 152 -3.09 -14.46 13.41
CA GLU A 152 -1.65 -14.59 13.13
C GLU A 152 -0.77 -14.31 14.37
N ILE A 153 -1.19 -13.45 15.30
CA ILE A 153 -0.50 -13.27 16.58
C ILE A 153 -0.48 -14.56 17.40
N GLY A 154 -1.57 -15.33 17.37
CA GLY A 154 -1.74 -16.56 18.16
C GLY A 154 -1.07 -17.81 17.56
N ARG A 155 -0.43 -17.69 16.41
CA ARG A 155 0.30 -18.75 15.71
C ARG A 155 1.80 -18.64 15.90
#